data_a701077050839b3c2d0744742794017e
#
_entry.id   a701077050839b3c2d0744742794017e
#
_cell.length_a   1.000
_cell.length_b   1.000
_cell.length_c   1.000
_cell.angle_alpha   90.00
_cell.angle_beta   90.00
_cell.angle_gamma   90.00
#
_symmetry.space_group_name_H-M   'P 1'
#
loop_
_entity.id
_entity.type
_entity.pdbx_description
1 polymer ?
#
loop_
_entity_poly.entity_id
_entity_poly.type
_entity_poly.pdbx_seq_one_letter_code
_entity_poly.pdbx_strand_id
1 'polypeptide(L)'
;AKYKRLVAECKFLRAYFYYWLNALFQGVPIYLEPFVTTECTKTQNTVDEVWQAVLDDLDDCIAEENLPNNTLKENYGRPSKGSAYALRGIVYIWKKDYKKAIADFEQVGKCGYGLWEGEYIDFFKKENERDKEMIFPIQFDAVVGYSDCIQAIFGCRSTLQSVTFIQPNADFVDSYQNADGSPFKWTDIFPDWDKLTPAQREIFFVRDGMNTNMNTDFQNAKKSIIGRVSQAIWDKYYLSEGNEARILTAYSTRDPRLMQTIFAPSTTTLCYANTGGKQSAKTVRWPFLIAGNGDAAGDH
;
A
#
# COMPACT_ATOMS: atom_id res chain seq x y z
N ALA A 1 -31.47 9.17 23.17
CA ALA A 1 -30.82 9.38 21.88
C ALA A 1 -29.29 9.30 22.01
N LYS A 2 -28.62 10.32 22.59
CA LYS A 2 -27.14 10.41 22.66
C LYS A 2 -26.47 9.18 23.32
N TYR A 3 -27.01 8.75 24.49
CA TYR A 3 -26.47 7.59 25.20
C TYR A 3 -26.53 6.30 24.37
N LYS A 4 -27.66 6.01 23.73
CA LYS A 4 -27.82 4.84 22.87
C LYS A 4 -26.83 4.83 21.70
N ARG A 5 -26.65 5.99 21.06
CA ARG A 5 -25.62 6.15 20.01
C ARG A 5 -24.22 5.85 20.53
N LEU A 6 -23.83 6.38 21.71
CA LEU A 6 -22.51 6.12 22.28
C LEU A 6 -22.29 4.64 22.59
N VAL A 7 -23.32 3.93 23.07
CA VAL A 7 -23.25 2.48 23.28
C VAL A 7 -23.01 1.74 21.96
N ALA A 8 -23.71 2.11 20.90
CA ALA A 8 -23.48 1.52 19.57
C ALA A 8 -22.06 1.80 19.06
N GLU A 9 -21.56 3.03 19.21
CA GLU A 9 -20.18 3.35 18.84
C GLU A 9 -19.15 2.53 19.63
N CYS A 10 -19.37 2.30 20.93
CA CYS A 10 -18.52 1.42 21.74
C CYS A 10 -18.58 -0.04 21.28
N LYS A 11 -19.76 -0.56 20.91
CA LYS A 11 -19.92 -1.88 20.34
C LYS A 11 -19.18 -2.01 19.01
N PHE A 12 -19.30 -1.01 18.14
CA PHE A 12 -18.52 -0.99 16.89
C PHE A 12 -17.01 -1.08 17.16
N LEU A 13 -16.48 -0.28 18.08
CA LEU A 13 -15.06 -0.31 18.42
C LEU A 13 -14.65 -1.64 19.03
N ARG A 14 -15.49 -2.26 19.86
CA ARG A 14 -15.24 -3.60 20.38
C ARG A 14 -15.19 -4.64 19.27
N ALA A 15 -16.16 -4.62 18.36
CA ALA A 15 -16.19 -5.47 17.18
C ALA A 15 -14.94 -5.26 16.30
N TYR A 16 -14.51 -4.02 16.08
CA TYR A 16 -13.32 -3.69 15.32
C TYR A 16 -12.04 -4.26 15.95
N PHE A 17 -11.87 -4.13 17.26
CA PHE A 17 -10.71 -4.72 17.93
C PHE A 17 -10.76 -6.24 17.96
N TYR A 18 -11.90 -6.87 18.19
CA TYR A 18 -12.04 -8.32 18.10
C TYR A 18 -11.86 -8.85 16.68
N TYR A 19 -12.25 -8.09 15.65
CA TYR A 19 -11.93 -8.42 14.27
C TYR A 19 -10.42 -8.56 14.07
N TRP A 20 -9.63 -7.59 14.50
CA TRP A 20 -8.17 -7.65 14.36
C TRP A 20 -7.55 -8.76 15.21
N LEU A 21 -8.00 -8.92 16.43
CA LEU A 21 -7.52 -9.99 17.32
C LEU A 21 -7.79 -11.37 16.71
N ASN A 22 -8.98 -11.61 16.18
CA ASN A 22 -9.32 -12.90 15.58
C ASN A 22 -8.61 -13.15 14.25
N ALA A 23 -8.46 -12.11 13.41
CA ALA A 23 -7.72 -12.21 12.15
C ALA A 23 -6.25 -12.56 12.37
N LEU A 24 -5.62 -12.01 13.41
CA LEU A 24 -4.19 -12.23 13.71
C LEU A 24 -3.92 -13.48 14.54
N PHE A 25 -4.75 -13.77 15.54
CA PHE A 25 -4.47 -14.78 16.55
C PHE A 25 -5.34 -16.06 16.45
N GLN A 26 -6.32 -16.08 15.53
CA GLN A 26 -7.15 -17.27 15.27
C GLN A 26 -7.87 -17.80 16.53
N GLY A 27 -8.71 -16.94 17.11
CA GLY A 27 -9.41 -17.19 18.36
C GLY A 27 -8.74 -16.47 19.54
N VAL A 28 -9.56 -15.89 20.42
CA VAL A 28 -9.11 -15.15 21.61
C VAL A 28 -10.15 -15.25 22.72
N PRO A 29 -9.80 -15.03 24.01
CA PRO A 29 -10.78 -14.92 25.07
C PRO A 29 -11.76 -13.77 24.86
N ILE A 30 -13.05 -14.02 25.02
CA ILE A 30 -14.10 -13.01 24.82
C ILE A 30 -14.49 -12.38 26.16
N TYR A 31 -14.32 -11.06 26.27
CA TYR A 31 -14.72 -10.23 27.40
C TYR A 31 -15.71 -9.16 26.92
N LEU A 32 -16.99 -9.35 27.22
CA LEU A 32 -18.06 -8.44 26.81
C LEU A 32 -18.46 -7.44 27.90
N GLU A 33 -18.08 -7.75 29.14
CA GLU A 33 -18.33 -6.91 30.31
C GLU A 33 -17.01 -6.36 30.87
N PRO A 34 -17.06 -5.20 31.57
CA PRO A 34 -15.89 -4.68 32.25
C PRO A 34 -15.28 -5.70 33.21
N PHE A 35 -13.97 -5.81 33.23
CA PHE A 35 -13.24 -6.72 34.11
C PHE A 35 -12.01 -6.02 34.70
N VAL A 36 -11.50 -6.55 35.82
CA VAL A 36 -10.21 -6.13 36.39
C VAL A 36 -9.11 -7.10 35.96
N THR A 37 -7.87 -6.63 35.98
CA THR A 37 -6.71 -7.42 35.48
C THR A 37 -6.58 -8.80 36.13
N THR A 38 -6.99 -8.94 37.39
CA THR A 38 -6.99 -10.23 38.13
C THR A 38 -8.02 -11.23 37.62
N GLU A 39 -9.00 -10.78 36.82
CA GLU A 39 -10.07 -11.59 36.25
C GLU A 39 -9.77 -12.03 34.80
N CYS A 40 -8.60 -11.69 34.28
CA CYS A 40 -8.15 -12.09 32.93
C CYS A 40 -7.74 -13.58 32.90
N THR A 41 -8.66 -14.47 33.24
CA THR A 41 -8.40 -15.92 33.38
C THR A 41 -9.17 -16.78 32.39
N LYS A 42 -9.97 -16.17 31.51
CA LYS A 42 -10.74 -16.92 30.50
C LYS A 42 -9.82 -17.65 29.53
N THR A 43 -10.20 -18.85 29.17
CA THR A 43 -9.57 -19.63 28.12
C THR A 43 -9.89 -19.01 26.74
N GLN A 44 -9.10 -19.37 25.75
CA GLN A 44 -9.31 -18.97 24.37
C GLN A 44 -10.63 -19.52 23.84
N ASN A 45 -11.43 -18.67 23.21
CA ASN A 45 -12.59 -19.05 22.43
C ASN A 45 -12.17 -19.49 21.02
N THR A 46 -13.03 -20.23 20.35
CA THR A 46 -12.83 -20.60 18.95
C THR A 46 -12.94 -19.41 18.02
N VAL A 47 -12.34 -19.51 16.82
CA VAL A 47 -12.43 -18.51 15.75
C VAL A 47 -13.89 -18.15 15.45
N ASP A 48 -14.76 -19.16 15.35
CA ASP A 48 -16.18 -18.94 15.02
C ASP A 48 -16.96 -18.25 16.14
N GLU A 49 -16.67 -18.57 17.42
CA GLU A 49 -17.28 -17.87 18.56
C GLU A 49 -16.88 -16.38 18.57
N VAL A 50 -15.62 -16.07 18.27
CA VAL A 50 -15.17 -14.68 18.19
C VAL A 50 -15.82 -13.96 17.01
N TRP A 51 -15.92 -14.59 15.82
CA TRP A 51 -16.65 -14.00 14.71
C TRP A 51 -18.13 -13.78 15.04
N GLN A 52 -18.76 -14.67 15.79
CA GLN A 52 -20.15 -14.49 16.20
C GLN A 52 -20.30 -13.28 17.14
N ALA A 53 -19.42 -13.12 18.12
CA ALA A 53 -19.44 -11.95 19.01
C ALA A 53 -19.24 -10.63 18.24
N VAL A 54 -18.37 -10.63 17.22
CA VAL A 54 -18.20 -9.47 16.33
C VAL A 54 -19.47 -9.17 15.55
N LEU A 55 -20.12 -10.20 14.97
CA LEU A 55 -21.36 -10.04 14.22
C LEU A 55 -22.49 -9.50 15.10
N ASP A 56 -22.64 -10.02 16.33
CA ASP A 56 -23.68 -9.60 17.28
C ASP A 56 -23.54 -8.11 17.63
N ASP A 57 -22.31 -7.64 17.89
CA ASP A 57 -22.05 -6.23 18.15
C ASP A 57 -22.36 -5.33 16.94
N LEU A 58 -22.03 -5.81 15.71
CA LEU A 58 -22.29 -5.06 14.47
C LEU A 58 -23.79 -5.04 14.13
N ASP A 59 -24.52 -6.12 14.42
CA ASP A 59 -25.96 -6.20 14.28
C ASP A 59 -26.66 -5.17 15.20
N ASP A 60 -26.22 -5.09 16.45
CA ASP A 60 -26.69 -4.08 17.40
C ASP A 60 -26.41 -2.64 16.93
N CYS A 61 -25.22 -2.40 16.32
CA CYS A 61 -24.89 -1.10 15.74
C CYS A 61 -25.83 -0.73 14.59
N ILE A 62 -26.11 -1.66 13.70
CA ILE A 62 -26.97 -1.43 12.53
C ILE A 62 -28.41 -1.21 12.96
N ALA A 63 -28.87 -1.92 13.98
CA ALA A 63 -30.23 -1.79 14.52
C ALA A 63 -30.46 -0.46 15.29
N GLU A 64 -29.40 0.18 15.80
CA GLU A 64 -29.53 1.40 16.60
C GLU A 64 -29.97 2.59 15.72
N GLU A 65 -31.18 3.09 15.96
CA GLU A 65 -31.80 4.18 15.17
C GLU A 65 -31.04 5.51 15.29
N ASN A 66 -30.38 5.75 16.43
CA ASN A 66 -29.63 6.99 16.66
C ASN A 66 -28.20 6.97 16.10
N LEU A 67 -27.72 5.83 15.58
CA LEU A 67 -26.45 5.77 14.89
C LEU A 67 -26.64 6.31 13.46
N PRO A 68 -25.88 7.33 13.01
CA PRO A 68 -26.07 7.91 11.69
C PRO A 68 -25.66 6.93 10.58
N ASN A 69 -26.23 7.09 9.39
CA ASN A 69 -25.86 6.28 8.23
C ASN A 69 -24.40 6.50 7.82
N ASN A 70 -23.93 7.74 7.86
CA ASN A 70 -22.53 8.10 7.62
C ASN A 70 -22.10 9.27 8.52
N THR A 71 -20.80 9.54 8.55
CA THR A 71 -20.18 10.63 9.31
C THR A 71 -19.32 11.55 8.43
N LEU A 72 -19.60 11.62 7.13
CA LEU A 72 -18.82 12.38 6.16
C LEU A 72 -18.80 13.89 6.41
N LYS A 73 -19.91 14.44 6.90
CA LYS A 73 -20.05 15.88 7.19
C LYS A 73 -19.86 16.20 8.67
N GLU A 74 -20.56 15.45 9.51
CA GLU A 74 -20.56 15.67 10.96
C GLU A 74 -20.01 14.46 11.69
N ASN A 75 -19.26 14.69 12.76
CA ASN A 75 -18.65 13.63 13.57
C ASN A 75 -17.71 12.71 12.78
N TYR A 76 -16.99 13.27 11.81
CA TYR A 76 -15.99 12.56 11.02
C TYR A 76 -15.03 11.76 11.92
N GLY A 77 -14.68 10.55 11.48
CA GLY A 77 -13.87 9.62 12.27
C GLY A 77 -14.62 8.83 13.34
N ARG A 78 -15.94 9.07 13.53
CA ARG A 78 -16.75 8.25 14.44
C ARG A 78 -17.44 7.12 13.68
N PRO A 79 -17.79 6.01 14.36
CA PRO A 79 -18.57 4.94 13.77
C PRO A 79 -19.92 5.39 13.21
N SER A 80 -20.37 4.71 12.17
CA SER A 80 -21.64 4.90 11.50
C SER A 80 -22.29 3.55 11.14
N LYS A 81 -23.54 3.54 10.70
CA LYS A 81 -24.16 2.31 10.14
C LYS A 81 -23.40 1.80 8.92
N GLY A 82 -22.95 2.70 8.04
CA GLY A 82 -22.15 2.30 6.88
C GLY A 82 -20.83 1.67 7.26
N SER A 83 -20.14 2.15 8.31
CA SER A 83 -18.94 1.49 8.81
C SER A 83 -19.24 0.12 9.45
N ALA A 84 -20.38 -0.03 10.13
CA ALA A 84 -20.80 -1.33 10.66
C ALA A 84 -21.13 -2.35 9.56
N TYR A 85 -21.85 -1.94 8.51
CA TYR A 85 -22.07 -2.78 7.33
C TYR A 85 -20.76 -3.17 6.63
N ALA A 86 -19.84 -2.22 6.45
CA ALA A 86 -18.55 -2.48 5.83
C ALA A 86 -17.75 -3.53 6.62
N LEU A 87 -17.62 -3.38 7.93
CA LEU A 87 -16.90 -4.33 8.78
C LEU A 87 -17.60 -5.69 8.82
N ARG A 88 -18.94 -5.74 8.88
CA ARG A 88 -19.71 -6.99 8.88
C ARG A 88 -19.55 -7.74 7.55
N GLY A 89 -19.56 -7.03 6.43
CA GLY A 89 -19.28 -7.59 5.12
C GLY A 89 -17.88 -8.21 5.03
N ILE A 90 -16.86 -7.56 5.61
CA ILE A 90 -15.50 -8.12 5.71
C ILE A 90 -15.50 -9.41 6.54
N VAL A 91 -16.20 -9.45 7.69
CA VAL A 91 -16.31 -10.66 8.49
C VAL A 91 -16.99 -11.80 7.72
N TYR A 92 -18.02 -11.51 6.92
CA TYR A 92 -18.63 -12.51 6.04
C TYR A 92 -17.68 -13.01 4.95
N ILE A 93 -16.75 -12.20 4.44
CA ILE A 93 -15.67 -12.68 3.55
C ILE A 93 -14.80 -13.71 4.29
N TRP A 94 -14.37 -13.44 5.51
CA TRP A 94 -13.61 -14.38 6.33
C TRP A 94 -14.35 -15.70 6.55
N LYS A 95 -15.66 -15.64 6.75
CA LYS A 95 -16.54 -16.81 6.86
C LYS A 95 -16.89 -17.46 5.53
N LYS A 96 -16.42 -16.91 4.39
CA LYS A 96 -16.74 -17.34 3.01
C LYS A 96 -18.24 -17.27 2.67
N ASP A 97 -19.01 -16.48 3.40
CA ASP A 97 -20.42 -16.17 3.11
C ASP A 97 -20.50 -14.95 2.19
N TYR A 98 -20.08 -15.13 0.95
CA TYR A 98 -20.01 -14.05 -0.03
C TYR A 98 -21.36 -13.42 -0.34
N LYS A 99 -22.45 -14.19 -0.23
CA LYS A 99 -23.80 -13.67 -0.46
C LYS A 99 -24.18 -12.60 0.55
N LYS A 100 -23.91 -12.84 1.84
CA LYS A 100 -24.13 -11.85 2.89
C LYS A 100 -23.16 -10.69 2.81
N ALA A 101 -21.90 -10.94 2.45
CA ALA A 101 -20.92 -9.90 2.23
C ALA A 101 -21.37 -8.91 1.15
N ILE A 102 -21.82 -9.39 0.00
CA ILE A 102 -22.36 -8.56 -1.09
C ILE A 102 -23.54 -7.72 -0.59
N ALA A 103 -24.50 -8.34 0.10
CA ALA A 103 -25.68 -7.64 0.61
C ALA A 103 -25.30 -6.50 1.57
N ASP A 104 -24.29 -6.70 2.42
CA ASP A 104 -23.80 -5.66 3.33
C ASP A 104 -23.05 -4.54 2.60
N PHE A 105 -22.20 -4.86 1.64
CA PHE A 105 -21.51 -3.83 0.85
C PHE A 105 -22.46 -2.97 0.03
N GLU A 106 -23.57 -3.53 -0.47
CA GLU A 106 -24.63 -2.75 -1.11
C GLU A 106 -25.29 -1.76 -0.13
N GLN A 107 -25.40 -2.10 1.15
CA GLN A 107 -25.92 -1.17 2.17
C GLN A 107 -24.93 -0.02 2.45
N VAL A 108 -23.62 -0.23 2.34
CA VAL A 108 -22.61 0.83 2.48
C VAL A 108 -22.90 1.97 1.49
N GLY A 109 -23.14 1.64 0.23
CA GLY A 109 -23.54 2.63 -0.78
C GLY A 109 -24.85 3.36 -0.43
N LYS A 110 -25.86 2.65 0.09
CA LYS A 110 -27.12 3.26 0.53
C LYS A 110 -26.98 4.17 1.76
N CYS A 111 -25.90 3.97 2.55
CA CYS A 111 -25.54 4.86 3.63
C CYS A 111 -24.89 6.18 3.16
N GLY A 112 -24.62 6.34 1.87
CA GLY A 112 -24.07 7.54 1.25
C GLY A 112 -22.55 7.52 1.08
N TYR A 113 -21.91 6.40 1.29
CA TYR A 113 -20.51 6.18 0.88
C TYR A 113 -20.44 5.80 -0.60
N GLY A 114 -19.28 5.98 -1.22
CA GLY A 114 -19.11 5.68 -2.65
C GLY A 114 -17.65 5.73 -3.05
N LEU A 115 -17.34 5.39 -4.28
CA LEU A 115 -15.98 5.41 -4.79
C LEU A 115 -15.54 6.84 -5.11
N TRP A 116 -14.23 7.09 -4.99
CA TRP A 116 -13.56 8.30 -5.45
C TRP A 116 -13.73 8.45 -6.98
N GLU A 117 -13.97 9.66 -7.44
CA GLU A 117 -14.23 9.95 -8.86
C GLU A 117 -13.10 10.74 -9.54
N GLY A 118 -12.01 11.05 -8.81
CA GLY A 118 -10.84 11.75 -9.32
C GLY A 118 -9.69 10.81 -9.71
N GLU A 119 -8.53 11.41 -9.99
CA GLU A 119 -7.30 10.66 -10.21
C GLU A 119 -6.90 9.88 -8.95
N TYR A 120 -6.47 8.63 -9.11
CA TYR A 120 -6.16 7.73 -7.99
C TYR A 120 -5.14 8.34 -7.00
N ILE A 121 -4.10 9.01 -7.50
CA ILE A 121 -3.08 9.65 -6.66
C ILE A 121 -3.64 10.80 -5.83
N ASP A 122 -4.66 11.50 -6.32
CA ASP A 122 -5.27 12.64 -5.64
C ASP A 122 -6.12 12.22 -4.44
N PHE A 123 -6.61 10.97 -4.42
CA PHE A 123 -7.34 10.43 -3.29
C PHE A 123 -6.55 10.47 -1.98
N PHE A 124 -5.23 10.31 -2.04
CA PHE A 124 -4.35 10.29 -0.86
C PHE A 124 -3.86 11.67 -0.43
N LYS A 125 -4.31 12.75 -1.05
CA LYS A 125 -3.97 14.11 -0.66
C LYS A 125 -4.82 14.55 0.54
N LYS A 126 -4.24 15.43 1.37
CA LYS A 126 -4.87 15.95 2.58
C LYS A 126 -6.24 16.59 2.33
N GLU A 127 -6.39 17.32 1.24
CA GLU A 127 -7.65 17.96 0.84
C GLU A 127 -8.78 16.98 0.58
N ASN A 128 -8.46 15.71 0.29
CA ASN A 128 -9.43 14.65 -0.04
C ASN A 128 -9.63 13.64 1.10
N GLU A 129 -9.02 13.86 2.27
CA GLU A 129 -9.12 12.95 3.43
C GLU A 129 -10.52 12.72 3.98
N ARG A 130 -11.52 13.52 3.53
CA ARG A 130 -12.94 13.42 3.91
C ARG A 130 -13.85 13.04 2.76
N ASP A 131 -13.28 12.43 1.73
CA ASP A 131 -14.08 11.95 0.61
C ASP A 131 -15.08 10.84 1.02
N LYS A 132 -16.12 10.69 0.18
CA LYS A 132 -17.17 9.68 0.39
C LYS A 132 -16.68 8.23 0.43
N GLU A 133 -15.46 7.94 -0.04
CA GLU A 133 -14.83 6.62 0.04
C GLU A 133 -14.25 6.33 1.43
N MET A 134 -13.99 7.36 2.25
CA MET A 134 -13.44 7.23 3.60
C MET A 134 -14.50 6.78 4.62
N ILE A 135 -14.66 5.47 4.81
CA ILE A 135 -15.72 4.88 5.63
C ILE A 135 -15.46 5.04 7.13
N PHE A 136 -14.27 4.70 7.60
CA PHE A 136 -13.86 4.80 9.01
C PHE A 136 -12.34 5.00 9.10
N PRO A 137 -11.84 6.20 8.81
CA PRO A 137 -10.42 6.49 8.88
C PRO A 137 -9.95 6.75 10.30
N ILE A 138 -8.75 6.27 10.63
CA ILE A 138 -8.01 6.73 11.81
C ILE A 138 -7.39 8.08 11.44
N GLN A 139 -7.68 9.11 12.24
CA GLN A 139 -7.22 10.46 11.99
C GLN A 139 -5.89 10.71 12.70
N PHE A 140 -4.93 11.21 11.94
CA PHE A 140 -3.64 11.68 12.44
C PHE A 140 -3.57 13.21 12.31
N ASP A 141 -2.83 13.84 13.21
CA ASP A 141 -2.59 15.29 13.19
C ASP A 141 -1.08 15.55 13.25
N ALA A 142 -0.63 16.66 12.68
CA ALA A 142 0.77 17.10 12.72
C ALA A 142 1.23 17.53 14.14
N VAL A 143 0.35 17.51 15.13
CA VAL A 143 0.66 17.80 16.53
C VAL A 143 1.43 16.63 17.15
N VAL A 144 2.49 16.96 17.91
CA VAL A 144 3.30 15.95 18.62
C VAL A 144 2.43 15.03 19.48
N GLY A 145 2.57 13.73 19.29
CA GLY A 145 1.79 12.68 19.96
C GLY A 145 0.53 12.23 19.21
N TYR A 146 0.15 12.91 18.13
CA TYR A 146 -1.02 12.55 17.29
C TYR A 146 -0.66 12.33 15.82
N SER A 147 0.62 12.51 15.47
CA SER A 147 1.13 12.21 14.13
C SER A 147 1.64 10.77 14.02
N ASP A 148 1.70 10.25 12.81
CA ASP A 148 2.47 9.07 12.50
C ASP A 148 3.67 9.41 11.60
N CYS A 149 4.59 8.47 11.50
CA CYS A 149 5.79 8.58 10.68
C CYS A 149 5.74 7.63 9.48
N ILE A 150 4.56 7.31 8.97
CA ILE A 150 4.40 6.28 7.93
C ILE A 150 5.22 6.63 6.68
N GLN A 151 5.30 7.91 6.29
CA GLN A 151 6.13 8.36 5.17
C GLN A 151 7.63 8.10 5.42
N ALA A 152 8.07 8.17 6.69
CA ALA A 152 9.45 7.86 7.05
C ALA A 152 9.77 6.36 6.93
N ILE A 153 8.77 5.49 7.02
CA ILE A 153 8.92 4.04 6.90
C ILE A 153 8.91 3.59 5.44
N PHE A 154 8.00 4.14 4.64
CA PHE A 154 7.81 3.78 3.23
C PHE A 154 8.62 4.64 2.25
N GLY A 155 9.00 5.84 2.67
CA GLY A 155 9.68 6.78 1.80
C GLY A 155 11.12 6.39 1.50
N CYS A 156 11.57 6.53 0.27
CA CYS A 156 12.97 6.32 -0.07
C CYS A 156 13.84 7.48 0.47
N ARG A 157 15.07 7.15 0.82
CA ARG A 157 16.03 8.08 1.45
C ARG A 157 16.29 9.33 0.63
N SER A 158 16.33 9.19 -0.68
CA SER A 158 16.70 10.27 -1.60
C SER A 158 15.56 11.21 -1.91
N THR A 159 14.34 10.68 -1.97
CA THR A 159 13.16 11.47 -2.36
C THR A 159 12.51 12.12 -1.16
N LEU A 160 12.46 11.43 0.00
CA LEU A 160 11.73 11.84 1.18
C LEU A 160 12.60 12.00 2.43
N GLN A 161 13.94 11.90 2.31
CA GLN A 161 14.89 11.91 3.43
C GLN A 161 14.54 10.87 4.50
N SER A 162 14.07 9.73 4.07
CA SER A 162 13.55 8.65 4.89
C SER A 162 14.53 7.48 4.98
N VAL A 163 14.20 6.41 5.66
CA VAL A 163 15.10 5.28 5.93
C VAL A 163 14.75 4.00 5.18
N THR A 164 13.71 3.99 4.38
CA THR A 164 13.30 2.86 3.50
C THR A 164 13.28 1.52 4.21
N PHE A 165 12.54 1.40 5.31
CA PHE A 165 12.41 0.12 6.03
C PHE A 165 11.50 -0.88 5.30
N ILE A 166 10.56 -0.39 4.51
CA ILE A 166 9.58 -1.21 3.80
C ILE A 166 9.65 -0.89 2.32
N GLN A 167 9.88 -1.91 1.52
CA GLN A 167 9.91 -1.83 0.07
C GLN A 167 8.79 -2.68 -0.54
N PRO A 168 8.28 -2.33 -1.73
CA PRO A 168 7.31 -3.17 -2.41
C PRO A 168 7.92 -4.53 -2.76
N ASN A 169 7.17 -5.61 -2.51
CA ASN A 169 7.56 -6.93 -2.95
C ASN A 169 7.50 -7.02 -4.48
N ALA A 170 8.49 -7.65 -5.10
CA ALA A 170 8.55 -7.81 -6.56
C ALA A 170 7.32 -8.56 -7.11
N ASP A 171 6.87 -9.62 -6.44
CA ASP A 171 5.68 -10.37 -6.86
C ASP A 171 4.40 -9.51 -6.80
N PHE A 172 4.32 -8.60 -5.81
CA PHE A 172 3.22 -7.63 -5.75
C PHE A 172 3.27 -6.68 -6.94
N VAL A 173 4.44 -6.14 -7.26
CA VAL A 173 4.63 -5.27 -8.44
C VAL A 173 4.27 -6.03 -9.71
N ASP A 174 4.69 -7.29 -9.85
CA ASP A 174 4.43 -8.13 -11.01
C ASP A 174 2.95 -8.58 -11.12
N SER A 175 2.18 -8.51 -10.03
CA SER A 175 0.75 -8.80 -10.04
C SER A 175 -0.11 -7.75 -10.76
N TYR A 176 0.41 -6.54 -10.97
CA TYR A 176 -0.28 -5.53 -11.79
C TYR A 176 -0.41 -6.01 -13.23
N GLN A 177 -1.62 -5.99 -13.75
CA GLN A 177 -1.96 -6.43 -15.11
C GLN A 177 -1.52 -5.39 -16.15
N ASN A 178 -1.52 -5.76 -17.42
CA ASN A 178 -1.45 -4.80 -18.52
C ASN A 178 -2.69 -3.89 -18.53
N ALA A 179 -2.62 -2.75 -19.21
CA ALA A 179 -3.73 -1.78 -19.26
C ALA A 179 -5.03 -2.35 -19.85
N ASP A 180 -4.95 -3.41 -20.63
CA ASP A 180 -6.09 -4.14 -21.19
C ASP A 180 -6.68 -5.22 -20.27
N GLY A 181 -6.09 -5.39 -19.06
CA GLY A 181 -6.49 -6.39 -18.08
C GLY A 181 -5.87 -7.79 -18.30
N SER A 182 -5.06 -7.98 -19.31
CA SER A 182 -4.31 -9.23 -19.50
C SER A 182 -3.17 -9.36 -18.48
N PRO A 183 -2.79 -10.59 -18.08
CA PRO A 183 -1.66 -10.80 -17.19
C PRO A 183 -0.35 -10.27 -17.79
N PHE A 184 0.42 -9.51 -16.99
CA PHE A 184 1.75 -9.07 -17.39
C PHE A 184 2.74 -10.24 -17.39
N LYS A 185 3.65 -10.24 -18.37
CA LYS A 185 4.76 -11.21 -18.45
C LYS A 185 6.04 -10.47 -18.85
N TRP A 186 7.11 -10.68 -18.10
CA TRP A 186 8.43 -10.15 -18.45
C TRP A 186 8.92 -10.58 -19.82
N THR A 187 8.53 -11.78 -20.28
CA THR A 187 8.89 -12.30 -21.60
C THR A 187 8.33 -11.50 -22.76
N ASP A 188 7.26 -10.72 -22.56
CA ASP A 188 6.69 -9.87 -23.60
C ASP A 188 7.59 -8.63 -23.85
N ILE A 189 8.33 -8.19 -22.84
CA ILE A 189 9.28 -7.05 -22.91
C ILE A 189 10.71 -7.54 -23.16
N PHE A 190 11.09 -8.65 -22.55
CA PHE A 190 12.42 -9.25 -22.66
C PHE A 190 12.29 -10.76 -22.91
N PRO A 191 12.26 -11.21 -24.18
CA PRO A 191 11.94 -12.59 -24.56
C PRO A 191 12.81 -13.69 -23.91
N ASP A 192 14.03 -13.35 -23.54
CA ASP A 192 14.96 -14.30 -22.89
C ASP A 192 14.90 -14.26 -21.36
N TRP A 193 13.90 -13.56 -20.76
CA TRP A 193 13.79 -13.39 -19.30
C TRP A 193 13.88 -14.70 -18.51
N ASP A 194 13.18 -15.72 -18.95
CA ASP A 194 13.13 -17.02 -18.26
C ASP A 194 14.38 -17.88 -18.49
N LYS A 195 15.25 -17.49 -19.43
CA LYS A 195 16.55 -18.15 -19.67
C LYS A 195 17.64 -17.64 -18.74
N LEU A 196 17.40 -16.54 -18.04
CA LEU A 196 18.35 -15.89 -17.14
C LEU A 196 18.07 -16.25 -15.69
N THR A 197 19.12 -16.44 -14.92
CA THR A 197 19.01 -16.53 -13.46
C THR A 197 18.55 -15.16 -12.88
N PRO A 198 17.98 -15.15 -11.65
CA PRO A 198 17.59 -13.88 -11.01
C PRO A 198 18.72 -12.84 -10.98
N ALA A 199 19.96 -13.24 -10.68
CA ALA A 199 21.12 -12.34 -10.70
C ALA A 199 21.41 -11.79 -12.11
N GLN A 200 21.27 -12.62 -13.15
CA GLN A 200 21.50 -12.19 -14.53
C GLN A 200 20.40 -11.26 -15.07
N ARG A 201 19.18 -11.33 -14.52
CA ARG A 201 18.07 -10.43 -14.89
C ARG A 201 18.35 -8.98 -14.54
N GLU A 202 19.31 -8.70 -13.64
CA GLU A 202 19.81 -7.37 -13.35
C GLU A 202 20.18 -6.58 -14.62
N ILE A 203 20.66 -7.27 -15.67
CA ILE A 203 21.07 -6.66 -16.93
C ILE A 203 19.95 -5.84 -17.59
N PHE A 204 18.69 -6.22 -17.39
CA PHE A 204 17.54 -5.50 -17.93
C PHE A 204 17.40 -4.10 -17.32
N PHE A 205 17.77 -3.94 -16.04
CA PHE A 205 17.58 -2.70 -15.30
C PHE A 205 18.76 -1.72 -15.38
N VAL A 206 19.83 -2.11 -16.08
CA VAL A 206 21.03 -1.28 -16.17
C VAL A 206 20.76 -0.03 -17.00
N ARG A 207 21.10 1.15 -16.44
CA ARG A 207 20.96 2.45 -17.08
C ARG A 207 21.70 2.56 -18.42
N ASP A 208 21.30 3.52 -19.25
CA ASP A 208 21.99 3.87 -20.49
C ASP A 208 23.41 4.43 -20.23
N GLY A 209 24.26 4.41 -21.24
CA GLY A 209 25.57 5.07 -21.25
C GLY A 209 26.71 4.35 -20.54
N MET A 210 26.51 3.13 -19.99
CA MET A 210 27.57 2.42 -19.23
C MET A 210 28.79 2.00 -20.09
N ASN A 211 28.62 1.88 -21.41
CA ASN A 211 29.74 1.56 -22.32
C ASN A 211 30.53 2.80 -22.77
N THR A 212 29.87 3.95 -22.85
CA THR A 212 30.44 5.17 -23.44
C THR A 212 30.96 6.17 -22.42
N ASN A 213 30.45 6.10 -21.19
CA ASN A 213 30.88 7.02 -20.14
C ASN A 213 32.22 6.56 -19.52
N MET A 214 33.24 7.39 -19.64
CA MET A 214 34.59 7.13 -19.14
C MET A 214 34.81 7.54 -17.67
N ASN A 215 33.78 8.10 -17.00
CA ASN A 215 33.88 8.41 -15.59
C ASN A 215 34.18 7.15 -14.76
N THR A 216 35.06 7.29 -13.76
CA THR A 216 35.51 6.19 -12.90
C THR A 216 34.35 5.46 -12.24
N ASP A 217 33.32 6.17 -11.78
CA ASP A 217 32.17 5.57 -11.11
C ASP A 217 31.38 4.67 -12.07
N PHE A 218 31.19 5.14 -13.33
CA PHE A 218 30.55 4.30 -14.36
C PHE A 218 31.35 3.04 -14.68
N GLN A 219 32.67 3.16 -14.80
CA GLN A 219 33.53 2.01 -15.10
C GLN A 219 33.58 1.01 -13.94
N ASN A 220 33.64 1.47 -12.70
CA ASN A 220 33.60 0.62 -11.51
C ASN A 220 32.25 -0.10 -11.38
N ALA A 221 31.13 0.62 -11.59
CA ALA A 221 29.80 0.03 -11.55
C ALA A 221 29.61 -1.01 -12.67
N LYS A 222 30.03 -0.72 -13.90
CA LYS A 222 30.03 -1.67 -15.02
C LYS A 222 30.81 -2.94 -14.66
N LYS A 223 32.03 -2.79 -14.15
CA LYS A 223 32.85 -3.94 -13.73
C LYS A 223 32.17 -4.78 -12.66
N SER A 224 31.53 -4.13 -11.69
CA SER A 224 30.78 -4.79 -10.61
C SER A 224 29.59 -5.59 -11.17
N ILE A 225 28.80 -4.99 -12.07
CA ILE A 225 27.65 -5.66 -12.70
C ILE A 225 28.12 -6.85 -13.53
N ILE A 226 29.14 -6.68 -14.38
CA ILE A 226 29.72 -7.79 -15.17
C ILE A 226 30.18 -8.92 -14.26
N GLY A 227 30.74 -8.62 -13.09
CA GLY A 227 31.13 -9.63 -12.09
C GLY A 227 29.95 -10.47 -11.57
N ARG A 228 28.74 -9.94 -11.56
CA ARG A 228 27.51 -10.65 -11.14
C ARG A 228 26.80 -11.35 -12.30
N VAL A 229 26.65 -10.68 -13.45
CA VAL A 229 25.87 -11.21 -14.57
C VAL A 229 26.71 -12.03 -15.55
N SER A 230 28.00 -11.88 -15.62
CA SER A 230 29.02 -12.34 -16.56
C SER A 230 29.21 -11.46 -17.81
N GLN A 231 30.41 -11.51 -18.38
CA GLN A 231 30.72 -10.77 -19.62
C GLN A 231 29.82 -11.18 -20.78
N ALA A 232 29.56 -12.46 -20.94
CA ALA A 232 28.73 -12.98 -22.04
C ALA A 232 27.28 -12.48 -21.97
N ILE A 233 26.70 -12.39 -20.76
CA ILE A 233 25.36 -11.82 -20.56
C ILE A 233 25.36 -10.30 -20.84
N TRP A 234 26.39 -9.59 -20.37
CA TRP A 234 26.56 -8.18 -20.67
C TRP A 234 26.62 -7.91 -22.17
N ASP A 235 27.51 -8.60 -22.90
CA ASP A 235 27.70 -8.39 -24.33
C ASP A 235 26.45 -8.73 -25.17
N LYS A 236 25.65 -9.67 -24.69
CA LYS A 236 24.45 -10.12 -25.39
C LYS A 236 23.24 -9.23 -25.16
N TYR A 237 23.04 -8.76 -23.93
CA TYR A 237 21.75 -8.18 -23.52
C TYR A 237 21.80 -6.73 -23.09
N TYR A 238 22.97 -6.19 -22.74
CA TYR A 238 23.07 -4.79 -22.36
C TYR A 238 22.83 -3.85 -23.55
N LEU A 239 21.90 -2.92 -23.39
CA LEU A 239 21.67 -1.85 -24.36
C LEU A 239 22.30 -0.55 -23.83
N SER A 240 23.24 0.03 -24.60
CA SER A 240 23.92 1.28 -24.23
C SER A 240 23.04 2.52 -24.39
N GLU A 241 22.00 2.42 -25.20
CA GLU A 241 21.02 3.46 -25.48
C GLU A 241 19.62 2.84 -25.57
N GLY A 242 18.62 3.57 -25.09
CA GLY A 242 17.22 3.17 -25.15
C GLY A 242 16.81 2.12 -24.13
N ASN A 243 17.70 1.66 -23.25
CA ASN A 243 17.35 0.70 -22.21
C ASN A 243 16.45 1.32 -21.14
N GLU A 244 16.73 2.56 -20.74
CA GLU A 244 15.87 3.29 -19.78
C GLU A 244 14.44 3.47 -20.32
N ALA A 245 14.27 3.73 -21.61
CA ALA A 245 12.97 3.79 -22.26
C ALA A 245 12.26 2.43 -22.28
N ARG A 246 13.00 1.35 -22.55
CA ARG A 246 12.48 -0.03 -22.49
C ARG A 246 12.01 -0.40 -21.07
N ILE A 247 12.81 -0.06 -20.06
CA ILE A 247 12.45 -0.27 -18.66
C ILE A 247 11.17 0.50 -18.34
N LEU A 248 11.11 1.78 -18.66
CA LEU A 248 9.94 2.60 -18.39
C LEU A 248 8.68 2.04 -19.08
N THR A 249 8.82 1.54 -20.32
CA THR A 249 7.71 0.89 -21.04
C THR A 249 7.18 -0.31 -20.28
N ALA A 250 8.05 -1.14 -19.69
CA ALA A 250 7.64 -2.33 -18.91
C ALA A 250 6.74 -2.01 -17.71
N TYR A 251 6.74 -0.77 -17.24
CA TYR A 251 5.90 -0.32 -16.12
C TYR A 251 4.73 0.55 -16.59
N SER A 252 4.95 1.46 -17.54
CA SER A 252 3.95 2.45 -17.96
C SER A 252 2.83 1.89 -18.84
N THR A 253 3.01 0.72 -19.46
CA THR A 253 1.99 0.02 -20.26
C THR A 253 1.06 -0.87 -19.43
N ARG A 254 1.28 -0.91 -18.11
CA ARG A 254 0.48 -1.70 -17.17
C ARG A 254 -0.65 -0.85 -16.58
N ASP A 255 -1.38 -1.40 -15.64
CA ASP A 255 -2.43 -0.67 -14.89
C ASP A 255 -1.90 0.71 -14.45
N PRO A 256 -2.58 1.81 -14.77
CA PRO A 256 -2.11 3.18 -14.46
C PRO A 256 -1.81 3.42 -12.98
N ARG A 257 -2.44 2.66 -12.07
CA ARG A 257 -2.20 2.74 -10.63
C ARG A 257 -0.79 2.30 -10.24
N LEU A 258 -0.15 1.43 -11.04
CA LEU A 258 1.22 1.03 -10.79
C LEU A 258 2.16 2.24 -10.70
N MET A 259 2.15 3.09 -11.71
CA MET A 259 3.02 4.27 -11.77
C MET A 259 2.65 5.36 -10.74
N GLN A 260 1.45 5.29 -10.17
CA GLN A 260 1.00 6.19 -9.10
C GLN A 260 1.31 5.66 -7.71
N THR A 261 1.63 4.37 -7.59
CA THR A 261 1.88 3.69 -6.31
C THR A 261 3.36 3.37 -6.11
N ILE A 262 4.08 3.06 -7.19
CA ILE A 262 5.46 2.55 -7.17
C ILE A 262 6.39 3.52 -7.89
N PHE A 263 7.51 3.84 -7.28
CA PHE A 263 8.62 4.50 -7.96
C PHE A 263 9.32 3.48 -8.87
N ALA A 264 8.88 3.41 -10.10
CA ALA A 264 9.47 2.49 -11.07
C ALA A 264 10.86 2.96 -11.52
N PRO A 265 11.79 2.04 -11.86
CA PRO A 265 13.07 2.41 -12.44
C PRO A 265 12.92 3.29 -13.68
N SER A 266 13.83 4.20 -13.88
CA SER A 266 13.87 5.21 -14.96
C SER A 266 12.78 6.30 -14.89
N THR A 267 11.98 6.36 -13.82
CA THR A 267 11.07 7.50 -13.60
C THR A 267 11.78 8.70 -13.00
N THR A 268 11.30 9.89 -13.32
CA THR A 268 11.76 11.15 -12.74
C THR A 268 10.76 11.65 -11.71
N THR A 269 11.23 11.93 -10.50
CA THR A 269 10.43 12.44 -9.40
C THR A 269 11.07 13.64 -8.72
N LEU A 270 10.30 14.39 -7.96
CA LEU A 270 10.80 15.49 -7.15
C LEU A 270 11.41 14.95 -5.86
N CYS A 271 12.66 15.27 -5.62
CA CYS A 271 13.42 14.83 -4.46
C CYS A 271 13.87 16.01 -3.60
N TYR A 272 13.97 15.81 -2.29
CA TYR A 272 14.50 16.78 -1.34
C TYR A 272 16.02 16.66 -1.12
N ALA A 273 16.67 15.68 -1.73
CA ALA A 273 18.06 15.34 -1.43
C ALA A 273 19.02 16.51 -1.60
N ASN A 274 19.74 16.83 -0.53
CA ASN A 274 20.91 17.74 -0.47
C ASN A 274 20.73 19.16 -1.03
N THR A 275 19.52 19.68 -1.08
CA THR A 275 19.23 20.98 -1.71
C THR A 275 18.86 22.09 -0.72
N GLY A 276 19.21 21.94 0.57
CA GLY A 276 18.84 22.93 1.60
C GLY A 276 17.32 23.15 1.71
N GLY A 277 16.53 22.08 1.58
CA GLY A 277 15.07 22.10 1.67
C GLY A 277 14.36 22.41 0.33
N LYS A 278 15.08 22.54 -0.76
CA LYS A 278 14.49 22.71 -2.10
C LYS A 278 14.30 21.37 -2.80
N GLN A 279 13.18 21.20 -3.47
CA GLN A 279 12.95 20.04 -4.32
C GLN A 279 13.72 20.17 -5.63
N SER A 280 14.26 19.06 -6.12
CA SER A 280 14.83 18.97 -7.48
C SER A 280 14.37 17.68 -8.16
N ALA A 281 14.17 17.75 -9.48
CA ALA A 281 13.83 16.57 -10.26
C ALA A 281 15.04 15.62 -10.33
N LYS A 282 14.82 14.37 -9.97
CA LYS A 282 15.81 13.30 -10.01
C LYS A 282 15.22 12.08 -10.70
N THR A 283 16.05 11.36 -11.45
CA THR A 283 15.66 10.11 -12.11
C THR A 283 16.17 8.92 -11.32
N VAL A 284 15.31 7.95 -11.07
CA VAL A 284 15.67 6.68 -10.39
C VAL A 284 16.36 5.79 -11.41
N ARG A 285 17.66 5.60 -11.29
CA ARG A 285 18.49 4.80 -12.21
C ARG A 285 19.29 3.75 -11.48
N TRP A 286 19.49 2.62 -12.14
CA TRP A 286 20.39 1.57 -11.67
C TRP A 286 21.56 1.35 -12.66
N PRO A 287 22.83 1.24 -12.21
CA PRO A 287 23.25 1.59 -10.86
C PRO A 287 23.16 3.09 -10.58
N PHE A 288 22.97 3.43 -9.30
CA PHE A 288 23.06 4.82 -8.85
C PHE A 288 24.51 5.31 -8.89
N LEU A 289 24.73 6.52 -9.39
CA LEU A 289 26.06 7.10 -9.53
C LEU A 289 26.08 8.55 -9.00
N ILE A 290 26.94 8.81 -8.04
CA ILE A 290 27.00 10.08 -7.30
C ILE A 290 27.47 11.26 -8.16
N ALA A 291 28.28 11.00 -9.17
CA ALA A 291 28.96 12.03 -9.96
C ALA A 291 28.02 12.86 -10.84
N GLY A 292 27.27 13.77 -10.21
CA GLY A 292 26.69 14.94 -10.87
C GLY A 292 25.52 14.73 -11.84
N ASN A 293 24.95 13.56 -11.94
CA ASN A 293 24.08 13.19 -13.05
C ASN A 293 22.57 13.36 -12.80
N GLY A 294 22.18 14.05 -11.76
CA GLY A 294 20.76 14.23 -11.49
C GLY A 294 20.02 12.96 -11.05
N ASP A 295 20.76 11.92 -10.66
CA ASP A 295 20.18 10.68 -10.18
C ASP A 295 19.59 10.82 -8.77
N ALA A 296 18.47 10.18 -8.52
CA ALA A 296 18.01 9.92 -7.17
C ALA A 296 18.93 8.86 -6.56
N ALA A 297 19.44 9.11 -5.34
CA ALA A 297 20.12 8.06 -4.58
C ALA A 297 19.10 6.95 -4.31
N GLY A 298 19.25 5.82 -4.95
CA GLY A 298 18.52 4.62 -4.58
C GLY A 298 19.07 4.08 -3.26
N ASP A 299 18.20 3.60 -2.40
CA ASP A 299 18.62 2.71 -1.33
C ASP A 299 18.96 1.36 -1.97
N HIS A 300 20.18 0.90 -1.77
CA HIS A 300 20.70 -0.34 -2.32
C HIS A 300 20.23 -1.55 -1.55
#